data_c02ca2ca1a95f261f9f68ca0def4125b
#
_entry.id   c02ca2ca1a95f261f9f68ca0def4125b
#
_cell.length_a   1.000
_cell.length_b   1.000
_cell.length_c   1.000
_cell.angle_alpha   90.00
_cell.angle_beta   90.00
_cell.angle_gamma   90.00
#
_symmetry.space_group_name_H-M   'P 1'
#
loop_
_entity.id
_entity.type
_entity.pdbx_description
1 polymer ?
#
loop_
_entity_poly.entity_id
_entity_poly.type
_entity_poly.pdbx_seq_one_letter_code
_entity_poly.pdbx_strand_id
1 'polypeptide(L)'
;PNAITEAFPILSYQHGTALADESAPSLTGLSTENQEVLLIGLITAPTGFVTLFPDYEGLGNPDTYHPYIIAESYSHTVVNMVRAVKQLSLDLSDDNPFQFNDQLHLLGYSEGGYATMAVQKVIEENYEDEFTITTSCPMAGPYDLGGTMVDYFLSIPSYPRPFYVPFVLTSHLWYYQGEDVDFGLYFEPFWADTLPSLFDGSHYGSEIDALMPENPLDILLPEELEEFTNNDDHFFRETLAENTLLDWTPQSPTFMFHGIGDDIIPYENSQIAYDTFVANGAPNVSLTLYSESLGGHAGVAITCLFGGYNVIQDRQIISTKGDMDNDGIISSEDVNLLEGSILTENNI
;
A
#
# COMPACT_ATOMS: atom_id res chain seq x y z
N PRO A 1 -13.14 36.76 -1.54
CA PRO A 1 -12.76 35.36 -1.68
C PRO A 1 -13.86 34.65 -2.48
N ASN A 2 -13.51 34.06 -3.61
CA ASN A 2 -14.47 33.26 -4.37
C ASN A 2 -14.73 32.01 -3.51
N ALA A 3 -15.98 31.78 -3.15
CA ALA A 3 -16.37 30.52 -2.53
C ALA A 3 -15.94 29.37 -3.45
N ILE A 4 -15.29 28.36 -2.88
CA ILE A 4 -14.98 27.12 -3.62
C ILE A 4 -16.34 26.52 -3.98
N THR A 5 -16.56 26.33 -5.28
CA THR A 5 -17.83 25.83 -5.82
C THR A 5 -17.72 24.39 -6.29
N GLU A 6 -16.55 23.77 -6.14
CA GLU A 6 -16.26 22.44 -6.66
C GLU A 6 -15.93 21.49 -5.50
N ALA A 7 -16.35 20.24 -5.63
CA ALA A 7 -16.00 19.14 -4.76
C ALA A 7 -15.08 18.16 -5.52
N PHE A 8 -14.09 17.61 -4.84
CA PHE A 8 -12.99 16.85 -5.44
C PHE A 8 -12.92 15.42 -4.92
N PRO A 9 -12.49 14.47 -5.75
CA PRO A 9 -12.18 13.11 -5.31
C PRO A 9 -10.91 13.07 -4.45
N ILE A 10 -10.85 12.10 -3.55
CA ILE A 10 -9.63 11.73 -2.83
C ILE A 10 -8.89 10.65 -3.64
N LEU A 11 -7.58 10.84 -3.80
CA LEU A 11 -6.64 9.81 -4.24
C LEU A 11 -5.68 9.52 -3.08
N SER A 12 -5.79 8.35 -2.48
CA SER A 12 -4.79 7.86 -1.54
C SER A 12 -3.70 7.12 -2.31
N TYR A 13 -2.49 7.63 -2.24
CA TYR A 13 -1.31 7.05 -2.87
C TYR A 13 -0.46 6.34 -1.83
N GLN A 14 -0.33 5.02 -1.97
CA GLN A 14 0.51 4.18 -1.15
C GLN A 14 1.89 4.11 -1.80
N HIS A 15 2.89 4.71 -1.13
CA HIS A 15 4.27 4.77 -1.63
C HIS A 15 5.00 3.42 -1.57
N GLY A 16 6.07 3.28 -2.35
CA GLY A 16 6.96 2.13 -2.30
C GLY A 16 7.87 2.14 -1.07
N THR A 17 8.72 1.13 -0.95
CA THR A 17 9.53 0.88 0.26
C THR A 17 10.44 2.04 0.64
N ALA A 18 10.26 2.52 1.85
CA ALA A 18 11.12 3.46 2.54
C ALA A 18 11.55 2.85 3.89
N LEU A 19 12.84 2.94 4.19
CA LEU A 19 13.40 2.44 5.46
C LEU A 19 13.82 3.57 6.38
N ALA A 20 14.43 4.63 5.82
CA ALA A 20 14.90 5.75 6.62
C ALA A 20 13.72 6.65 7.01
N ASP A 21 13.60 6.98 8.29
CA ASP A 21 12.57 7.87 8.82
C ASP A 21 12.50 9.21 8.10
N GLU A 22 13.65 9.76 7.73
CA GLU A 22 13.74 11.01 6.98
C GLU A 22 13.12 10.94 5.58
N SER A 23 12.80 9.74 5.07
CA SER A 23 12.12 9.53 3.78
C SER A 23 10.59 9.60 3.87
N ALA A 24 10.03 9.71 5.08
CA ALA A 24 8.59 9.80 5.31
C ALA A 24 7.96 10.95 4.51
N PRO A 25 6.83 10.75 3.81
CA PRO A 25 6.14 11.79 3.07
C PRO A 25 5.85 13.06 3.86
N SER A 26 5.48 12.96 5.15
CA SER A 26 5.22 14.11 6.01
C SER A 26 6.46 14.95 6.30
N LEU A 27 7.65 14.34 6.30
CA LEU A 27 8.93 15.03 6.54
C LEU A 27 9.51 15.61 5.26
N THR A 28 9.43 14.88 4.15
CA THR A 28 9.98 15.32 2.85
C THR A 28 9.06 16.28 2.11
N GLY A 29 7.73 16.12 2.27
CA GLY A 29 6.75 16.86 1.49
C GLY A 29 6.93 16.67 -0.02
N LEU A 30 6.45 17.62 -0.81
CA LEU A 30 6.65 17.66 -2.26
C LEU A 30 8.04 18.25 -2.60
N SER A 31 9.08 17.50 -2.32
CA SER A 31 10.48 17.92 -2.56
C SER A 31 11.25 16.88 -3.38
N THR A 32 12.44 17.27 -3.84
CA THR A 32 13.34 16.36 -4.59
C THR A 32 13.97 15.27 -3.72
N GLU A 33 13.81 15.34 -2.41
CA GLU A 33 14.28 14.34 -1.45
C GLU A 33 13.42 13.07 -1.53
N ASN A 34 12.12 13.22 -1.86
CA ASN A 34 11.22 12.11 -2.17
C ASN A 34 10.65 12.29 -3.59
N GLN A 35 11.35 11.73 -4.58
CA GLN A 35 11.00 11.89 -5.99
C GLN A 35 9.66 11.21 -6.35
N GLU A 36 9.31 10.13 -5.68
CA GLU A 36 8.06 9.40 -5.91
C GLU A 36 6.86 10.26 -5.48
N VAL A 37 6.85 10.76 -4.25
CA VAL A 37 5.81 11.65 -3.73
C VAL A 37 5.72 12.94 -4.54
N LEU A 38 6.86 13.52 -4.91
CA LEU A 38 6.90 14.71 -5.76
C LEU A 38 6.26 14.45 -7.12
N LEU A 39 6.61 13.36 -7.81
CA LEU A 39 6.08 13.02 -9.14
C LEU A 39 4.56 12.84 -9.09
N ILE A 40 4.08 12.05 -8.15
CA ILE A 40 2.64 11.78 -8.00
C ILE A 40 1.90 13.07 -7.65
N GLY A 41 2.39 13.86 -6.70
CA GLY A 41 1.74 15.12 -6.32
C GLY A 41 1.69 16.14 -7.45
N LEU A 42 2.75 16.24 -8.29
CA LEU A 42 2.78 17.13 -9.45
C LEU A 42 1.83 16.71 -10.56
N ILE A 43 1.47 15.44 -10.65
CA ILE A 43 0.53 14.93 -11.66
C ILE A 43 -0.92 15.01 -11.15
N THR A 44 -1.16 14.59 -9.93
CA THR A 44 -2.52 14.37 -9.41
C THR A 44 -3.17 15.67 -8.90
N ALA A 45 -2.45 16.52 -8.18
CA ALA A 45 -3.02 17.75 -7.63
C ALA A 45 -3.51 18.73 -8.73
N PRO A 46 -2.73 19.03 -9.81
CA PRO A 46 -3.20 19.91 -10.88
C PRO A 46 -4.38 19.33 -11.68
N THR A 47 -4.60 18.02 -11.62
CA THR A 47 -5.71 17.35 -12.32
C THR A 47 -6.96 17.19 -11.47
N GLY A 48 -6.97 17.77 -10.27
CA GLY A 48 -8.17 17.91 -9.45
C GLY A 48 -8.38 16.76 -8.45
N PHE A 49 -7.31 16.14 -7.95
CA PHE A 49 -7.38 15.22 -6.82
C PHE A 49 -6.90 15.87 -5.53
N VAL A 50 -7.57 15.55 -4.42
CA VAL A 50 -7.00 15.70 -3.08
C VAL A 50 -6.14 14.45 -2.85
N THR A 51 -4.83 14.61 -2.98
CA THR A 51 -3.90 13.47 -2.93
C THR A 51 -3.36 13.29 -1.52
N LEU A 52 -3.47 12.09 -1.00
CA LEU A 52 -3.00 11.68 0.33
C LEU A 52 -1.75 10.83 0.19
N PHE A 53 -0.76 11.07 1.05
CA PHE A 53 0.49 10.33 1.14
C PHE A 53 0.68 9.89 2.59
N PRO A 54 0.23 8.67 2.97
CA PRO A 54 0.46 8.15 4.33
C PRO A 54 1.94 7.87 4.54
N ASP A 55 2.45 8.12 5.75
CA ASP A 55 3.82 7.75 6.13
C ASP A 55 3.96 6.24 6.38
N TYR A 56 2.87 5.55 6.67
CA TYR A 56 2.77 4.26 7.31
C TYR A 56 3.19 4.29 8.79
N GLU A 57 2.76 3.28 9.53
CA GLU A 57 3.11 3.15 10.94
C GLU A 57 4.62 2.95 11.09
N GLY A 58 5.23 3.66 12.05
CA GLY A 58 6.64 3.57 12.35
C GLY A 58 7.57 4.37 11.44
N LEU A 59 7.18 4.71 10.21
CA LEU A 59 8.02 5.53 9.34
C LEU A 59 7.93 7.01 9.75
N GLY A 60 9.10 7.67 9.87
CA GLY A 60 9.20 9.05 10.34
C GLY A 60 9.06 9.21 11.86
N ASN A 61 9.00 8.14 12.60
CA ASN A 61 8.94 8.12 14.06
C ASN A 61 10.02 7.18 14.65
N PRO A 62 11.10 7.73 15.22
CA PRO A 62 12.21 6.93 15.72
C PRO A 62 11.88 6.11 16.99
N ASP A 63 10.70 6.30 17.58
CA ASP A 63 10.29 5.59 18.79
C ASP A 63 9.60 4.25 18.50
N THR A 64 9.34 3.94 17.22
CA THR A 64 8.66 2.71 16.78
C THR A 64 9.30 2.17 15.51
N TYR A 65 9.16 0.87 15.24
CA TYR A 65 9.56 0.26 13.99
C TYR A 65 8.43 0.34 12.95
N HIS A 66 8.77 0.22 11.68
CA HIS A 66 7.80 0.07 10.59
C HIS A 66 7.37 -1.39 10.45
N PRO A 67 6.08 -1.75 10.64
CA PRO A 67 5.55 -3.10 10.43
C PRO A 67 5.46 -3.42 8.92
N TYR A 68 6.62 -3.69 8.32
CA TYR A 68 6.76 -3.89 6.89
C TYR A 68 6.06 -5.16 6.41
N ILE A 69 5.19 -5.02 5.40
CA ILE A 69 4.37 -6.10 4.81
C ILE A 69 3.46 -6.79 5.85
N ILE A 70 2.91 -5.99 6.76
CA ILE A 70 1.85 -6.37 7.70
C ILE A 70 0.55 -5.67 7.27
N ALA A 71 -0.40 -6.42 6.74
CA ALA A 71 -1.62 -5.90 6.12
C ALA A 71 -2.46 -5.01 7.03
N GLU A 72 -2.58 -5.37 8.31
CA GLU A 72 -3.36 -4.63 9.30
C GLU A 72 -2.80 -3.22 9.53
N SER A 73 -1.47 -3.06 9.62
CA SER A 73 -0.81 -1.79 9.86
C SER A 73 -1.10 -0.76 8.76
N TYR A 74 -0.98 -1.16 7.48
CA TYR A 74 -1.32 -0.28 6.35
C TYR A 74 -2.77 0.14 6.37
N SER A 75 -3.66 -0.81 6.62
CA SER A 75 -5.11 -0.58 6.62
C SER A 75 -5.51 0.43 7.68
N HIS A 76 -5.01 0.31 8.90
CA HIS A 76 -5.28 1.27 9.98
C HIS A 76 -4.78 2.68 9.63
N THR A 77 -3.57 2.79 9.10
CA THR A 77 -2.97 4.10 8.78
C THR A 77 -3.76 4.81 7.69
N VAL A 78 -4.03 4.12 6.57
CA VAL A 78 -4.70 4.75 5.42
C VAL A 78 -6.16 5.06 5.70
N VAL A 79 -6.91 4.16 6.33
CA VAL A 79 -8.32 4.39 6.70
C VAL A 79 -8.45 5.60 7.62
N ASN A 80 -7.59 5.70 8.64
CA ASN A 80 -7.62 6.85 9.56
C ASN A 80 -7.22 8.16 8.88
N MET A 81 -6.28 8.14 7.93
CA MET A 81 -5.94 9.31 7.13
C MET A 81 -7.12 9.77 6.26
N VAL A 82 -7.80 8.84 5.57
CA VAL A 82 -8.99 9.17 4.77
C VAL A 82 -10.10 9.77 5.66
N ARG A 83 -10.33 9.20 6.85
CA ARG A 83 -11.28 9.75 7.84
C ARG A 83 -10.93 11.18 8.24
N ALA A 84 -9.66 11.43 8.55
CA ALA A 84 -9.20 12.75 8.95
C ALA A 84 -9.43 13.79 7.83
N VAL A 85 -9.15 13.42 6.58
CA VAL A 85 -9.34 14.30 5.42
C VAL A 85 -10.82 14.48 5.10
N LYS A 86 -11.64 13.42 5.21
CA LYS A 86 -13.09 13.52 5.09
C LYS A 86 -13.65 14.48 6.15
N GLN A 87 -13.21 14.36 7.40
CA GLN A 87 -13.61 15.30 8.47
C GLN A 87 -13.18 16.74 8.17
N LEU A 88 -11.97 16.93 7.65
CA LEU A 88 -11.51 18.27 7.23
C LEU A 88 -12.39 18.85 6.13
N SER A 89 -12.88 18.06 5.20
CA SER A 89 -13.75 18.51 4.12
C SER A 89 -15.12 19.01 4.59
N LEU A 90 -15.56 18.65 5.80
CA LEU A 90 -16.79 19.12 6.42
C LEU A 90 -16.63 20.48 7.12
N ASP A 91 -15.39 20.95 7.33
CA ASP A 91 -15.14 22.28 7.85
C ASP A 91 -15.52 23.33 6.79
N LEU A 92 -16.63 24.04 7.02
CA LEU A 92 -17.16 25.06 6.12
C LEU A 92 -16.56 26.44 6.34
N SER A 93 -15.46 26.53 7.09
CA SER A 93 -14.74 27.80 7.31
C SER A 93 -14.13 28.33 6.00
N ASP A 94 -13.89 29.65 5.95
CA ASP A 94 -13.23 30.29 4.79
C ASP A 94 -11.80 29.77 4.55
N ASP A 95 -11.23 29.08 5.54
CA ASP A 95 -9.89 28.49 5.48
C ASP A 95 -9.89 27.07 4.90
N ASN A 96 -11.06 26.42 4.72
CA ASN A 96 -11.14 25.10 4.12
C ASN A 96 -10.97 25.17 2.60
N PRO A 97 -9.92 24.51 2.05
CA PRO A 97 -9.59 24.61 0.63
C PRO A 97 -10.45 23.74 -0.30
N PHE A 98 -11.20 22.73 0.22
CA PHE A 98 -11.91 21.77 -0.64
C PHE A 98 -13.14 21.17 0.03
N GLN A 99 -13.99 20.52 -0.80
CA GLN A 99 -15.00 19.57 -0.36
C GLN A 99 -14.71 18.21 -0.99
N PHE A 100 -15.03 17.15 -0.27
CA PHE A 100 -14.96 15.78 -0.75
C PHE A 100 -16.26 15.43 -1.49
N ASN A 101 -16.16 14.72 -2.62
CA ASN A 101 -17.29 14.32 -3.46
C ASN A 101 -17.59 12.81 -3.37
N ASP A 102 -17.19 12.17 -2.29
CA ASP A 102 -17.34 10.74 -1.98
C ASP A 102 -16.62 9.76 -2.94
N GLN A 103 -15.85 10.25 -3.92
CA GLN A 103 -14.99 9.38 -4.73
C GLN A 103 -13.64 9.12 -4.01
N LEU A 104 -13.40 7.87 -3.66
CA LEU A 104 -12.12 7.39 -3.12
C LEU A 104 -11.41 6.52 -4.16
N HIS A 105 -10.20 6.91 -4.52
CA HIS A 105 -9.31 6.15 -5.37
C HIS A 105 -8.07 5.72 -4.59
N LEU A 106 -7.62 4.48 -4.83
CA LEU A 106 -6.43 3.90 -4.23
C LEU A 106 -5.41 3.58 -5.33
N LEU A 107 -4.15 3.93 -5.12
CA LEU A 107 -3.06 3.74 -6.08
C LEU A 107 -1.77 3.44 -5.33
N GLY A 108 -1.04 2.40 -5.72
CA GLY A 108 0.27 2.11 -5.14
C GLY A 108 1.04 1.07 -5.94
N TYR A 109 2.38 1.12 -5.83
CA TYR A 109 3.32 0.25 -6.53
C TYR A 109 4.25 -0.45 -5.54
N SER A 110 4.63 -1.71 -5.81
CA SER A 110 5.54 -2.46 -4.95
C SER A 110 4.94 -2.70 -3.55
N GLU A 111 5.63 -2.33 -2.46
CA GLU A 111 5.04 -2.26 -1.12
C GLU A 111 3.72 -1.48 -1.14
N GLY A 112 3.68 -0.33 -1.84
CA GLY A 112 2.46 0.44 -2.00
C GLY A 112 1.35 -0.31 -2.74
N GLY A 113 1.70 -1.22 -3.66
CA GLY A 113 0.75 -2.12 -4.31
C GLY A 113 0.14 -3.11 -3.31
N TYR A 114 0.97 -3.69 -2.44
CA TYR A 114 0.52 -4.54 -1.34
C TYR A 114 -0.39 -3.77 -0.37
N ALA A 115 0.07 -2.60 0.09
CA ALA A 115 -0.69 -1.72 0.97
C ALA A 115 -2.05 -1.32 0.35
N THR A 116 -2.08 -1.00 -0.95
CA THR A 116 -3.32 -0.68 -1.69
C THR A 116 -4.32 -1.84 -1.64
N MET A 117 -3.87 -3.08 -1.86
CA MET A 117 -4.73 -4.26 -1.81
C MET A 117 -5.22 -4.55 -0.38
N ALA A 118 -4.34 -4.43 0.62
CA ALA A 118 -4.70 -4.60 2.04
C ALA A 118 -5.76 -3.58 2.48
N VAL A 119 -5.59 -2.31 2.12
CA VAL A 119 -6.55 -1.23 2.40
C VAL A 119 -7.88 -1.47 1.72
N GLN A 120 -7.88 -1.87 0.44
CA GLN A 120 -9.10 -2.20 -0.29
C GLN A 120 -9.85 -3.33 0.39
N LYS A 121 -9.16 -4.44 0.74
CA LYS A 121 -9.76 -5.57 1.45
C LYS A 121 -10.46 -5.13 2.73
N VAL A 122 -9.76 -4.39 3.59
CA VAL A 122 -10.30 -3.95 4.87
C VAL A 122 -11.48 -2.98 4.71
N ILE A 123 -11.44 -2.06 3.75
CA ILE A 123 -12.56 -1.15 3.49
C ILE A 123 -13.79 -1.94 3.03
N GLU A 124 -13.64 -2.87 2.09
CA GLU A 124 -14.75 -3.66 1.56
C GLU A 124 -15.34 -4.65 2.58
N GLU A 125 -14.52 -5.18 3.51
CA GLU A 125 -14.98 -6.14 4.52
C GLU A 125 -15.55 -5.48 5.78
N ASN A 126 -15.04 -4.28 6.17
CA ASN A 126 -15.33 -3.71 7.48
C ASN A 126 -15.89 -2.29 7.46
N TYR A 127 -15.76 -1.55 6.34
CA TYR A 127 -16.09 -0.13 6.26
C TYR A 127 -16.88 0.22 4.98
N GLU A 128 -17.61 -0.73 4.40
CA GLU A 128 -18.43 -0.53 3.20
C GLU A 128 -19.55 0.51 3.41
N ASP A 129 -20.02 0.65 4.65
CA ASP A 129 -21.02 1.67 5.02
C ASP A 129 -20.40 3.08 5.15
N GLU A 130 -19.07 3.20 5.28
CA GLU A 130 -18.37 4.47 5.50
C GLU A 130 -17.69 4.99 4.22
N PHE A 131 -17.15 4.07 3.40
CA PHE A 131 -16.38 4.40 2.19
C PHE A 131 -16.83 3.58 0.99
N THR A 132 -16.92 4.24 -0.15
CA THR A 132 -17.06 3.58 -1.44
C THR A 132 -15.77 3.77 -2.25
N ILE A 133 -15.09 2.67 -2.56
CA ILE A 133 -13.92 2.72 -3.43
C ILE A 133 -14.37 2.84 -4.87
N THR A 134 -14.07 3.96 -5.51
CA THR A 134 -14.38 4.21 -6.92
C THR A 134 -13.45 3.43 -7.84
N THR A 135 -12.18 3.34 -7.48
CA THR A 135 -11.15 2.61 -8.25
C THR A 135 -9.98 2.24 -7.35
N SER A 136 -9.51 1.02 -7.45
CA SER A 136 -8.28 0.56 -6.81
C SER A 136 -7.28 0.08 -7.86
N CYS A 137 -6.04 0.52 -7.73
CA CYS A 137 -4.93 0.15 -8.61
C CYS A 137 -3.75 -0.40 -7.79
N PRO A 138 -3.84 -1.63 -7.27
CA PRO A 138 -2.71 -2.32 -6.63
C PRO A 138 -1.76 -2.82 -7.73
N MET A 139 -0.47 -2.40 -7.68
CA MET A 139 0.49 -2.67 -8.75
C MET A 139 1.76 -3.32 -8.21
N ALA A 140 2.17 -4.42 -8.84
CA ALA A 140 3.43 -5.13 -8.59
C ALA A 140 3.72 -5.38 -7.09
N GLY A 141 2.71 -5.73 -6.31
CA GLY A 141 2.83 -6.04 -4.89
C GLY A 141 3.03 -7.54 -4.62
N PRO A 142 3.64 -7.91 -3.48
CA PRO A 142 3.81 -9.31 -3.06
C PRO A 142 2.52 -9.83 -2.39
N TYR A 143 1.47 -10.09 -3.17
CA TYR A 143 0.14 -10.44 -2.66
C TYR A 143 0.05 -11.86 -2.10
N ASP A 144 0.89 -12.77 -2.59
CA ASP A 144 1.00 -14.18 -2.19
C ASP A 144 2.32 -14.42 -1.47
N LEU A 145 2.40 -13.90 -0.24
CA LEU A 145 3.61 -13.98 0.58
C LEU A 145 3.94 -15.42 0.98
N GLY A 146 2.94 -16.17 1.46
CA GLY A 146 3.12 -17.54 1.95
C GLY A 146 3.32 -18.59 0.86
N GLY A 147 2.96 -18.26 -0.39
CA GLY A 147 3.11 -19.11 -1.57
C GLY A 147 4.21 -18.61 -2.51
N THR A 148 3.83 -17.80 -3.50
CA THR A 148 4.71 -17.35 -4.59
C THR A 148 6.02 -16.72 -4.10
N MET A 149 5.98 -15.88 -3.05
CA MET A 149 7.20 -15.24 -2.57
C MET A 149 8.13 -16.21 -1.85
N VAL A 150 7.60 -17.11 -1.02
CA VAL A 150 8.41 -18.17 -0.38
C VAL A 150 9.03 -19.07 -1.41
N ASP A 151 8.26 -19.57 -2.37
CA ASP A 151 8.76 -20.45 -3.45
C ASP A 151 9.86 -19.76 -4.26
N TYR A 152 9.68 -18.47 -4.54
CA TYR A 152 10.67 -17.66 -5.25
C TYR A 152 11.99 -17.60 -4.47
N PHE A 153 11.96 -17.18 -3.21
CA PHE A 153 13.18 -17.06 -2.38
C PHE A 153 13.90 -18.39 -2.17
N LEU A 154 13.16 -19.49 -2.04
CA LEU A 154 13.76 -20.84 -1.92
C LEU A 154 14.37 -21.34 -3.24
N SER A 155 13.96 -20.79 -4.38
CA SER A 155 14.41 -21.23 -5.72
C SER A 155 15.63 -20.48 -6.25
N ILE A 156 15.94 -19.29 -5.74
CA ILE A 156 16.99 -18.41 -6.28
C ILE A 156 18.27 -18.47 -5.45
N PRO A 157 19.47 -18.47 -6.08
CA PRO A 157 20.74 -18.44 -5.38
C PRO A 157 21.17 -17.04 -4.91
N SER A 158 20.58 -15.99 -5.48
CA SER A 158 20.86 -14.59 -5.16
C SER A 158 19.65 -13.71 -5.45
N TYR A 159 19.56 -12.60 -4.75
CA TYR A 159 18.45 -11.64 -4.87
C TYR A 159 18.98 -10.23 -5.10
N PRO A 160 18.43 -9.43 -6.05
CA PRO A 160 18.99 -8.14 -6.42
C PRO A 160 18.99 -7.10 -5.29
N ARG A 161 18.06 -7.21 -4.37
CA ARG A 161 17.91 -6.31 -3.22
C ARG A 161 17.73 -7.13 -1.94
N PRO A 162 18.82 -7.75 -1.44
CA PRO A 162 18.73 -8.75 -0.36
C PRO A 162 18.17 -8.19 0.95
N PHE A 163 18.18 -6.88 1.20
CA PHE A 163 17.64 -6.28 2.41
C PHE A 163 16.12 -6.51 2.61
N TYR A 164 15.35 -6.75 1.54
CA TYR A 164 13.90 -6.92 1.68
C TYR A 164 13.53 -8.13 2.53
N VAL A 165 14.26 -9.24 2.41
CA VAL A 165 13.95 -10.45 3.20
C VAL A 165 14.15 -10.24 4.69
N PRO A 166 15.33 -9.81 5.19
CA PRO A 166 15.49 -9.52 6.61
C PRO A 166 14.57 -8.41 7.11
N PHE A 167 14.18 -7.44 6.25
CA PHE A 167 13.23 -6.42 6.66
C PHE A 167 11.85 -7.02 6.97
N VAL A 168 11.33 -7.90 6.09
CA VAL A 168 10.09 -8.64 6.36
C VAL A 168 10.23 -9.48 7.62
N LEU A 169 11.29 -10.32 7.73
CA LEU A 169 11.45 -11.23 8.85
C LEU A 169 11.57 -10.50 10.20
N THR A 170 12.33 -9.40 10.23
CA THR A 170 12.49 -8.57 11.43
C THR A 170 11.17 -7.92 11.83
N SER A 171 10.44 -7.34 10.85
CA SER A 171 9.12 -6.73 11.10
C SER A 171 8.12 -7.73 11.62
N HIS A 172 8.09 -8.96 11.06
CA HIS A 172 7.20 -10.02 11.53
C HIS A 172 7.55 -10.48 12.95
N LEU A 173 8.85 -10.60 13.29
CA LEU A 173 9.25 -10.91 14.67
C LEU A 173 8.76 -9.85 15.65
N TRP A 174 9.01 -8.57 15.37
CA TRP A 174 8.58 -7.48 16.25
C TRP A 174 7.06 -7.41 16.37
N TYR A 175 6.34 -7.54 15.24
CA TYR A 175 4.88 -7.41 15.23
C TYR A 175 4.19 -8.53 16.02
N TYR A 176 4.62 -9.79 15.81
CA TYR A 176 3.96 -10.94 16.41
C TYR A 176 4.52 -11.37 17.76
N GLN A 177 5.78 -11.08 18.06
CA GLN A 177 6.44 -11.49 19.30
C GLN A 177 6.85 -10.33 20.22
N GLY A 178 6.80 -9.08 19.71
CA GLY A 178 7.19 -7.88 20.43
C GLY A 178 8.69 -7.53 20.26
N GLU A 179 9.04 -6.30 20.61
CA GLU A 179 10.37 -5.74 20.39
C GLU A 179 11.47 -6.41 21.22
N ASP A 180 11.11 -7.08 22.32
CA ASP A 180 12.05 -7.80 23.20
C ASP A 180 12.38 -9.23 22.71
N VAL A 181 11.93 -9.63 21.49
CA VAL A 181 12.18 -10.95 20.91
C VAL A 181 13.68 -11.23 20.76
N ASP A 182 14.08 -12.48 21.09
CA ASP A 182 15.47 -12.92 20.95
C ASP A 182 15.77 -13.32 19.50
N PHE A 183 16.43 -12.44 18.76
CA PHE A 183 16.86 -12.68 17.37
C PHE A 183 17.85 -13.86 17.25
N GLY A 184 18.57 -14.20 18.31
CA GLY A 184 19.49 -15.34 18.35
C GLY A 184 18.80 -16.70 18.22
N LEU A 185 17.47 -16.76 18.34
CA LEU A 185 16.70 -17.97 18.09
C LEU A 185 16.49 -18.24 16.58
N TYR A 186 16.66 -17.23 15.72
CA TYR A 186 16.33 -17.29 14.29
C TYR A 186 17.53 -17.04 13.38
N PHE A 187 18.42 -16.14 13.78
CA PHE A 187 19.49 -15.65 12.92
C PHE A 187 20.88 -16.05 13.42
N GLU A 188 21.81 -16.20 12.48
CA GLU A 188 23.23 -16.35 12.78
C GLU A 188 23.70 -15.22 13.72
N PRO A 189 24.65 -15.48 14.65
CA PRO A 189 25.00 -14.55 15.73
C PRO A 189 25.32 -13.12 15.28
N PHE A 190 26.03 -12.97 14.15
CA PHE A 190 26.33 -11.63 13.60
C PHE A 190 25.05 -10.89 13.20
N TRP A 191 24.11 -11.58 12.56
CA TRP A 191 22.87 -11.00 12.11
C TRP A 191 21.90 -10.76 13.26
N ALA A 192 21.83 -11.65 14.23
CA ALA A 192 21.03 -11.46 15.43
C ALA A 192 21.39 -10.16 16.18
N ASP A 193 22.71 -9.86 16.28
CA ASP A 193 23.19 -8.64 16.91
C ASP A 193 23.01 -7.37 16.05
N THR A 194 22.95 -7.52 14.73
CA THR A 194 23.06 -6.38 13.79
C THR A 194 21.70 -5.93 13.24
N LEU A 195 20.80 -6.88 12.89
CA LEU A 195 19.52 -6.59 12.24
C LEU A 195 18.66 -5.54 12.98
N PRO A 196 18.53 -5.57 14.33
CA PRO A 196 17.73 -4.57 15.02
C PRO A 196 18.16 -3.13 14.74
N SER A 197 19.47 -2.89 14.63
CA SER A 197 19.99 -1.55 14.35
C SER A 197 19.97 -1.17 12.86
N LEU A 198 19.81 -2.12 11.94
CA LEU A 198 19.69 -1.85 10.51
C LEU A 198 18.27 -1.43 10.10
N PHE A 199 17.27 -1.82 10.89
CA PHE A 199 15.86 -1.55 10.62
C PHE A 199 15.21 -0.65 11.67
N ASP A 200 16.01 0.23 12.30
CA ASP A 200 15.57 1.21 13.28
C ASP A 200 15.20 2.58 12.70
N GLY A 201 15.05 2.68 11.37
CA GLY A 201 14.73 3.93 10.68
C GLY A 201 15.92 4.84 10.38
N SER A 202 17.16 4.47 10.75
CA SER A 202 18.34 5.31 10.54
C SER A 202 19.11 5.03 9.25
N HIS A 203 18.75 3.97 8.51
CA HIS A 203 19.50 3.50 7.34
C HIS A 203 18.69 3.51 6.05
N TYR A 204 19.37 3.74 4.92
CA TYR A 204 18.81 3.52 3.60
C TYR A 204 19.01 2.07 3.14
N GLY A 205 18.10 1.55 2.32
CA GLY A 205 18.17 0.19 1.80
C GLY A 205 19.47 -0.14 1.05
N SER A 206 20.09 0.85 0.36
CA SER A 206 21.37 0.65 -0.33
C SER A 206 22.54 0.45 0.62
N GLU A 207 22.49 0.99 1.83
CA GLU A 207 23.51 0.80 2.87
C GLU A 207 23.39 -0.60 3.46
N ILE A 208 22.15 -1.06 3.67
CA ILE A 208 21.88 -2.40 4.18
C ILE A 208 22.24 -3.46 3.13
N ASP A 209 21.87 -3.28 1.86
CA ASP A 209 22.24 -4.18 0.75
C ASP A 209 23.76 -4.42 0.67
N ALA A 210 24.56 -3.39 0.94
CA ALA A 210 26.01 -3.51 0.90
C ALA A 210 26.59 -4.45 1.98
N LEU A 211 25.81 -4.75 3.01
CA LEU A 211 26.20 -5.66 4.11
C LEU A 211 25.65 -7.06 3.90
N MET A 212 24.53 -7.21 3.18
CA MET A 212 23.80 -8.46 3.04
C MET A 212 24.53 -9.51 2.19
N PRO A 213 24.32 -10.81 2.47
CA PRO A 213 24.75 -11.88 1.58
C PRO A 213 23.92 -11.85 0.27
N GLU A 214 24.48 -12.44 -0.81
CA GLU A 214 23.79 -12.53 -2.10
C GLU A 214 22.47 -13.32 -2.00
N ASN A 215 22.47 -14.41 -1.21
CA ASN A 215 21.25 -15.10 -0.82
C ASN A 215 20.81 -14.57 0.56
N PRO A 216 19.69 -13.82 0.62
CA PRO A 216 19.26 -13.22 1.90
C PRO A 216 18.82 -14.23 2.96
N LEU A 217 18.57 -15.50 2.60
CA LEU A 217 18.24 -16.56 3.55
C LEU A 217 19.45 -17.10 4.29
N ASP A 218 20.70 -16.81 3.81
CA ASP A 218 21.94 -17.21 4.50
C ASP A 218 22.16 -16.51 5.85
N ILE A 219 21.27 -15.58 6.23
CA ILE A 219 21.26 -14.94 7.55
C ILE A 219 20.63 -15.80 8.64
N LEU A 220 19.78 -16.78 8.24
CA LEU A 220 19.09 -17.67 9.18
C LEU A 220 20.06 -18.71 9.76
N LEU A 221 19.78 -19.16 10.98
CA LEU A 221 20.42 -20.36 11.50
C LEU A 221 20.14 -21.55 10.57
N PRO A 222 21.09 -22.49 10.38
CA PRO A 222 20.87 -23.64 9.48
C PRO A 222 19.64 -24.47 9.81
N GLU A 223 19.35 -24.64 11.11
CA GLU A 223 18.13 -25.33 11.58
C GLU A 223 16.86 -24.54 11.28
N GLU A 224 16.89 -23.21 11.39
CA GLU A 224 15.77 -22.34 11.06
C GLU A 224 15.50 -22.32 9.54
N LEU A 225 16.56 -22.31 8.73
CA LEU A 225 16.43 -22.40 7.29
C LEU A 225 15.86 -23.77 6.85
N GLU A 226 16.28 -24.86 7.52
CA GLU A 226 15.72 -26.19 7.26
C GLU A 226 14.23 -26.26 7.62
N GLU A 227 13.85 -25.76 8.79
CA GLU A 227 12.46 -25.67 9.25
C GLU A 227 11.63 -24.73 8.33
N PHE A 228 12.11 -23.55 8.02
CA PHE A 228 11.45 -22.63 7.08
C PHE A 228 11.19 -23.27 5.71
N THR A 229 12.14 -24.12 5.25
CA THR A 229 12.03 -24.78 3.93
C THR A 229 11.02 -25.94 3.95
N ASN A 230 10.93 -26.72 5.04
CA ASN A 230 10.25 -28.00 5.04
C ASN A 230 9.03 -28.08 5.97
N ASN A 231 8.76 -27.07 6.77
CA ASN A 231 7.71 -27.07 7.78
C ASN A 231 6.76 -25.88 7.58
N ASP A 232 5.55 -26.13 7.11
CA ASP A 232 4.53 -25.09 6.90
C ASP A 232 4.04 -24.47 8.22
N ASP A 233 4.22 -25.15 9.36
CA ASP A 233 3.90 -24.62 10.71
C ASP A 233 5.06 -23.82 11.32
N HIS A 234 6.13 -23.53 10.54
CA HIS A 234 7.21 -22.65 10.98
C HIS A 234 6.73 -21.21 11.16
N PHE A 235 7.17 -20.51 12.21
CA PHE A 235 6.70 -19.16 12.56
C PHE A 235 6.65 -18.20 11.36
N PHE A 236 7.74 -18.08 10.59
CA PHE A 236 7.75 -17.19 9.43
C PHE A 236 6.81 -17.66 8.30
N ARG A 237 6.61 -19.00 8.13
CA ARG A 237 5.65 -19.53 7.15
C ARG A 237 4.22 -19.16 7.54
N GLU A 238 3.87 -19.32 8.81
CA GLU A 238 2.54 -18.97 9.33
C GLU A 238 2.26 -17.47 9.21
N THR A 239 3.21 -16.61 9.63
CA THR A 239 3.01 -15.17 9.59
C THR A 239 2.99 -14.60 8.16
N LEU A 240 3.77 -15.16 7.24
CA LEU A 240 3.71 -14.82 5.81
C LEU A 240 2.36 -15.25 5.19
N ALA A 241 1.87 -16.45 5.54
CA ALA A 241 0.58 -16.93 5.08
C ALA A 241 -0.58 -16.06 5.61
N GLU A 242 -0.52 -15.63 6.87
CA GLU A 242 -1.52 -14.72 7.48
C GLU A 242 -1.59 -13.36 6.75
N ASN A 243 -0.45 -12.88 6.24
CA ASN A 243 -0.37 -11.62 5.49
C ASN A 243 -0.51 -11.81 3.96
N THR A 244 -0.89 -13.00 3.49
CA THR A 244 -1.26 -13.25 2.10
C THR A 244 -2.64 -12.68 1.80
N LEU A 245 -2.79 -11.95 0.67
CA LEU A 245 -4.00 -11.19 0.35
C LEU A 245 -4.87 -11.87 -0.73
N LEU A 246 -5.06 -13.19 -0.66
CA LEU A 246 -5.79 -13.97 -1.65
C LEU A 246 -7.15 -14.49 -1.18
N ASP A 247 -7.44 -14.47 0.11
CA ASP A 247 -8.59 -15.13 0.76
C ASP A 247 -9.90 -14.30 0.76
N TRP A 248 -10.04 -13.37 -0.17
CA TRP A 248 -11.19 -12.48 -0.31
C TRP A 248 -11.59 -12.28 -1.77
N THR A 249 -12.62 -11.44 -2.03
CA THR A 249 -13.10 -11.19 -3.39
C THR A 249 -13.37 -9.70 -3.58
N PRO A 250 -12.53 -8.96 -4.34
CA PRO A 250 -12.73 -7.55 -4.62
C PRO A 250 -14.11 -7.26 -5.24
N GLN A 251 -14.82 -6.29 -4.69
CA GLN A 251 -16.11 -5.84 -5.21
C GLN A 251 -15.98 -4.54 -6.03
N SER A 252 -15.09 -3.67 -5.63
CA SER A 252 -14.80 -2.40 -6.32
C SER A 252 -14.00 -2.62 -7.61
N PRO A 253 -14.08 -1.70 -8.58
CA PRO A 253 -13.25 -1.75 -9.78
C PRO A 253 -11.76 -1.79 -9.46
N THR A 254 -11.11 -2.92 -9.74
CA THR A 254 -9.73 -3.22 -9.39
C THR A 254 -8.89 -3.46 -10.65
N PHE A 255 -7.83 -2.68 -10.81
CA PHE A 255 -6.95 -2.70 -11.98
C PHE A 255 -5.52 -2.97 -11.54
N MET A 256 -5.05 -4.18 -11.80
CA MET A 256 -3.70 -4.62 -11.45
C MET A 256 -2.75 -4.41 -12.64
N PHE A 257 -1.52 -4.00 -12.34
CA PHE A 257 -0.47 -3.82 -13.36
C PHE A 257 0.83 -4.44 -12.83
N HIS A 258 1.56 -5.15 -13.71
CA HIS A 258 2.84 -5.77 -13.35
C HIS A 258 3.76 -5.90 -14.58
N GLY A 259 5.06 -5.89 -14.39
CA GLY A 259 6.05 -6.18 -15.44
C GLY A 259 6.43 -7.66 -15.45
N ILE A 260 6.40 -8.32 -16.61
CA ILE A 260 6.83 -9.73 -16.72
C ILE A 260 8.32 -9.90 -16.37
N GLY A 261 9.14 -8.86 -16.58
CA GLY A 261 10.57 -8.86 -16.26
C GLY A 261 10.90 -8.42 -14.83
N ASP A 262 9.92 -8.34 -13.93
CA ASP A 262 10.15 -7.92 -12.56
C ASP A 262 11.09 -8.87 -11.84
N ASP A 263 12.21 -8.34 -11.36
CA ASP A 263 13.33 -9.08 -10.76
C ASP A 263 13.32 -9.02 -9.21
N ILE A 264 12.34 -8.30 -8.64
CA ILE A 264 12.15 -8.17 -7.19
C ILE A 264 10.89 -8.94 -6.74
N ILE A 265 9.76 -8.67 -7.36
CA ILE A 265 8.49 -9.34 -7.08
C ILE A 265 8.05 -10.08 -8.33
N PRO A 266 8.08 -11.41 -8.35
CA PRO A 266 7.66 -12.18 -9.52
C PRO A 266 6.23 -11.80 -9.91
N TYR A 267 5.99 -11.54 -11.22
CA TYR A 267 4.67 -11.14 -11.71
C TYR A 267 3.58 -12.19 -11.43
N GLU A 268 3.98 -13.41 -11.12
CA GLU A 268 3.11 -14.49 -10.70
C GLU A 268 2.31 -14.13 -9.44
N ASN A 269 2.82 -13.23 -8.57
CA ASN A 269 2.03 -12.66 -7.46
C ASN A 269 0.75 -11.99 -7.94
N SER A 270 0.84 -11.16 -8.97
CA SER A 270 -0.34 -10.51 -9.56
C SER A 270 -1.20 -11.49 -10.37
N GLN A 271 -0.57 -12.46 -11.03
CA GLN A 271 -1.30 -13.46 -11.82
C GLN A 271 -2.16 -14.36 -10.93
N ILE A 272 -1.58 -14.90 -9.83
CA ILE A 272 -2.33 -15.77 -8.91
C ILE A 272 -3.44 -15.00 -8.18
N ALA A 273 -3.18 -13.75 -7.78
CA ALA A 273 -4.20 -12.90 -7.18
C ALA A 273 -5.37 -12.67 -8.15
N TYR A 274 -5.08 -12.28 -9.38
CA TYR A 274 -6.09 -12.09 -10.43
C TYR A 274 -6.90 -13.36 -10.69
N ASP A 275 -6.23 -14.51 -10.89
CA ASP A 275 -6.88 -15.78 -11.19
C ASP A 275 -7.78 -16.22 -10.01
N THR A 276 -7.33 -16.04 -8.78
CA THR A 276 -8.09 -16.34 -7.56
C THR A 276 -9.34 -15.45 -7.46
N PHE A 277 -9.19 -14.13 -7.66
CA PHE A 277 -10.31 -13.20 -7.60
C PHE A 277 -11.35 -13.47 -8.68
N VAL A 278 -10.91 -13.79 -9.91
CA VAL A 278 -11.83 -14.18 -11.01
C VAL A 278 -12.55 -15.49 -10.66
N ALA A 279 -11.83 -16.49 -10.13
CA ALA A 279 -12.41 -17.76 -9.72
C ALA A 279 -13.43 -17.61 -8.58
N ASN A 280 -13.21 -16.65 -7.67
CA ASN A 280 -14.11 -16.30 -6.59
C ASN A 280 -15.31 -15.43 -7.05
N GLY A 281 -15.32 -15.01 -8.32
CA GLY A 281 -16.43 -14.25 -8.90
C GLY A 281 -16.34 -12.74 -8.72
N ALA A 282 -15.14 -12.17 -8.58
CA ALA A 282 -14.93 -10.73 -8.53
C ALA A 282 -15.55 -10.05 -9.78
N PRO A 283 -16.41 -9.03 -9.61
CA PRO A 283 -17.19 -8.49 -10.73
C PRO A 283 -16.36 -7.61 -11.68
N ASN A 284 -15.32 -6.94 -11.18
CA ASN A 284 -14.59 -5.89 -11.89
C ASN A 284 -13.09 -5.93 -11.60
N VAL A 285 -12.42 -7.05 -11.82
CA VAL A 285 -10.96 -7.16 -11.67
C VAL A 285 -10.31 -7.32 -13.05
N SER A 286 -9.15 -6.69 -13.25
CA SER A 286 -8.33 -6.86 -14.44
C SER A 286 -6.85 -6.85 -14.11
N LEU A 287 -6.04 -7.55 -14.93
CA LEU A 287 -4.59 -7.57 -14.84
C LEU A 287 -3.99 -7.18 -16.19
N THR A 288 -3.09 -6.22 -16.17
CA THR A 288 -2.28 -5.83 -17.32
C THR A 288 -0.83 -6.19 -17.05
N LEU A 289 -0.28 -7.10 -17.86
CA LEU A 289 1.13 -7.47 -17.82
C LEU A 289 1.91 -6.72 -18.88
N TYR A 290 2.96 -6.03 -18.45
CA TYR A 290 3.87 -5.32 -19.35
C TYR A 290 5.07 -6.19 -19.74
N SER A 291 5.54 -6.00 -20.98
CA SER A 291 6.67 -6.76 -21.52
C SER A 291 7.95 -6.60 -20.69
N GLU A 292 8.72 -7.68 -20.56
CA GLU A 292 10.06 -7.70 -19.96
C GLU A 292 11.04 -6.69 -20.57
N SER A 293 10.79 -6.25 -21.81
CA SER A 293 11.62 -5.24 -22.49
C SER A 293 11.57 -3.85 -21.82
N LEU A 294 10.64 -3.61 -20.90
CA LEU A 294 10.57 -2.37 -20.10
C LEU A 294 11.51 -2.40 -18.88
N GLY A 295 12.17 -3.52 -18.65
CA GLY A 295 13.14 -3.71 -17.58
C GLY A 295 12.57 -4.44 -16.37
N GLY A 296 13.38 -4.51 -15.27
CA GLY A 296 12.98 -5.10 -14.00
C GLY A 296 12.00 -4.22 -13.22
N HIS A 297 11.86 -4.51 -11.92
CA HIS A 297 10.92 -3.85 -11.00
C HIS A 297 10.93 -2.32 -11.09
N ALA A 298 12.10 -1.70 -10.93
CA ALA A 298 12.24 -0.24 -11.03
C ALA A 298 12.00 0.29 -12.46
N GLY A 299 12.34 -0.50 -13.51
CA GLY A 299 12.21 -0.09 -14.89
C GLY A 299 10.77 0.06 -15.36
N VAL A 300 9.88 -0.81 -14.90
CA VAL A 300 8.46 -0.84 -15.30
C VAL A 300 7.58 0.05 -14.43
N ALA A 301 8.06 0.49 -13.26
CA ALA A 301 7.29 1.21 -12.25
C ALA A 301 6.51 2.41 -12.81
N ILE A 302 7.19 3.30 -13.54
CA ILE A 302 6.54 4.48 -14.13
C ILE A 302 5.44 4.09 -15.12
N THR A 303 5.62 3.02 -15.90
CA THR A 303 4.61 2.54 -16.84
C THR A 303 3.37 2.02 -16.11
N CYS A 304 3.55 1.27 -15.03
CA CYS A 304 2.47 0.81 -14.17
C CYS A 304 1.72 1.99 -13.54
N LEU A 305 2.45 2.95 -12.94
CA LEU A 305 1.88 4.15 -12.31
C LEU A 305 1.04 4.98 -13.28
N PHE A 306 1.54 5.21 -14.51
CA PHE A 306 0.74 5.88 -15.54
C PHE A 306 -0.47 5.04 -15.98
N GLY A 307 -0.36 3.72 -16.05
CA GLY A 307 -1.49 2.83 -16.32
C GLY A 307 -2.60 3.00 -15.30
N GLY A 308 -2.26 2.90 -14.00
CA GLY A 308 -3.18 3.09 -12.89
C GLY A 308 -3.76 4.50 -12.84
N TYR A 309 -2.91 5.53 -12.98
CA TYR A 309 -3.36 6.91 -12.99
C TYR A 309 -4.37 7.22 -14.11
N ASN A 310 -4.13 6.74 -15.34
CA ASN A 310 -5.07 6.95 -16.45
C ASN A 310 -6.42 6.32 -16.17
N VAL A 311 -6.45 5.10 -15.62
CA VAL A 311 -7.70 4.43 -15.22
C VAL A 311 -8.46 5.23 -14.16
N ILE A 312 -7.75 5.81 -13.19
CA ILE A 312 -8.33 6.65 -12.13
C ILE A 312 -8.85 7.95 -12.73
N GLN A 313 -8.08 8.61 -13.60
CA GLN A 313 -8.45 9.86 -14.23
C GLN A 313 -9.71 9.71 -15.10
N ASP A 314 -9.83 8.59 -15.83
CA ASP A 314 -11.02 8.29 -16.65
C ASP A 314 -12.32 8.11 -15.84
N ARG A 315 -12.21 7.91 -14.51
CA ARG A 315 -13.31 7.72 -13.57
C ARG A 315 -13.49 8.88 -12.60
N GLN A 316 -12.64 9.89 -12.72
CA GLN A 316 -12.72 11.09 -11.91
C GLN A 316 -13.97 11.89 -12.24
N ILE A 317 -14.67 12.34 -11.19
CA ILE A 317 -15.71 13.35 -11.28
C ILE A 317 -15.27 14.53 -10.43
N ILE A 318 -15.37 15.73 -10.97
CA ILE A 318 -15.29 16.98 -10.20
C ILE A 318 -16.69 17.54 -10.19
N SER A 319 -17.34 17.50 -9.04
CA SER A 319 -18.73 17.92 -8.92
C SER A 319 -18.84 19.37 -8.46
N THR A 320 -20.01 19.95 -8.69
CA THR A 320 -20.34 21.28 -8.18
C THR A 320 -20.68 21.17 -6.68
N LYS A 321 -20.18 22.08 -5.86
CA LYS A 321 -20.47 22.12 -4.42
C LYS A 321 -21.97 22.12 -4.17
N GLY A 322 -22.47 21.13 -3.44
CA GLY A 322 -23.91 20.98 -3.15
C GLY A 322 -24.67 20.06 -4.11
N ASP A 323 -24.00 19.55 -5.14
CA ASP A 323 -24.50 18.48 -6.02
C ASP A 323 -24.13 17.13 -5.39
N MET A 324 -25.02 16.63 -4.55
CA MET A 324 -24.76 15.46 -3.69
C MET A 324 -24.94 14.13 -4.44
N ASP A 325 -25.72 14.12 -5.54
CA ASP A 325 -25.90 12.93 -6.37
C ASP A 325 -25.05 12.92 -7.64
N ASN A 326 -24.23 13.98 -7.82
CA ASN A 326 -23.32 14.16 -8.95
C ASN A 326 -24.01 14.14 -10.33
N ASP A 327 -25.26 14.62 -10.41
CA ASP A 327 -26.00 14.73 -11.68
C ASP A 327 -25.68 16.03 -12.46
N GLY A 328 -24.88 16.93 -11.87
CA GLY A 328 -24.48 18.22 -12.42
C GLY A 328 -25.47 19.34 -12.14
N ILE A 329 -26.52 19.12 -11.35
CA ILE A 329 -27.60 20.07 -11.07
C ILE A 329 -27.85 20.12 -9.55
N ILE A 330 -27.64 21.27 -8.92
CA ILE A 330 -28.04 21.43 -7.51
C ILE A 330 -29.56 21.50 -7.43
N SER A 331 -30.18 20.50 -6.83
CA SER A 331 -31.61 20.29 -6.74
C SER A 331 -32.14 20.08 -5.32
N SER A 332 -33.44 19.82 -5.18
CA SER A 332 -34.01 19.41 -3.89
C SER A 332 -33.68 17.97 -3.51
N GLU A 333 -33.17 17.15 -4.45
CA GLU A 333 -32.72 15.79 -4.20
C GLU A 333 -31.40 15.81 -3.45
N ASP A 334 -30.48 16.74 -3.78
CA ASP A 334 -29.24 16.97 -3.05
C ASP A 334 -29.49 17.39 -1.60
N VAL A 335 -30.48 18.26 -1.38
CA VAL A 335 -30.86 18.67 -0.02
C VAL A 335 -31.34 17.47 0.80
N ASN A 336 -32.12 16.57 0.19
CA ASN A 336 -32.62 15.38 0.87
C ASN A 336 -31.49 14.38 1.20
N LEU A 337 -30.49 14.25 0.30
CA LEU A 337 -29.30 13.44 0.56
C LEU A 337 -28.46 14.02 1.69
N LEU A 338 -28.26 15.35 1.68
CA LEU A 338 -27.54 16.04 2.76
C LEU A 338 -28.26 15.91 4.12
N GLU A 339 -29.60 16.07 4.14
CA GLU A 339 -30.39 15.87 5.36
C GLU A 339 -30.34 14.41 5.85
N GLY A 340 -30.34 13.45 4.93
CA GLY A 340 -30.19 12.03 5.24
C GLY A 340 -28.85 11.70 5.89
N SER A 341 -27.77 12.25 5.37
CA SER A 341 -26.42 12.06 5.93
C SER A 341 -26.27 12.69 7.32
N ILE A 342 -26.79 13.89 7.53
CA ILE A 342 -26.76 14.58 8.84
C ILE A 342 -27.59 13.82 9.90
N LEU A 343 -28.70 13.20 9.50
CA LEU A 343 -29.57 12.47 10.43
C LEU A 343 -28.97 11.10 10.83
N THR A 344 -28.17 10.49 9.98
CA THR A 344 -27.43 9.26 10.30
C THR A 344 -26.23 9.52 11.22
N GLU A 345 -25.54 10.64 11.08
CA GLU A 345 -24.41 11.03 11.96
C GLU A 345 -24.81 11.43 13.36
N ASN A 346 -26.05 11.89 13.58
CA ASN A 346 -26.55 12.29 14.93
C ASN A 346 -27.11 11.11 15.75
N ASN A 347 -27.04 9.87 15.25
CA ASN A 347 -27.51 8.67 15.95
C ASN A 347 -26.39 7.70 16.39
N ILE A 348 -25.14 8.16 16.45
CA ILE A 348 -23.99 7.43 17.00
C ILE A 348 -23.62 8.00 18.38
#